data_6d8b71ae1b81e44654de326064c1d280
#
_entry.id   6d8b71ae1b81e44654de326064c1d280
#
_cell.length_a   1.000
_cell.length_b   1.000
_cell.length_c   1.000
_cell.angle_alpha   90.00
_cell.angle_beta   90.00
_cell.angle_gamma   90.00
#
_symmetry.space_group_name_H-M   'P 1'
#
loop_
_entity.id
_entity.type
_entity.pdbx_description
1 polymer ?
#
loop_
_entity_poly.entity_id
_entity_poly.type
_entity_poly.pdbx_seq_one_letter_code
_entity_poly.pdbx_strand_id
1 'polypeptide(L)'
;MDTKNLPFLEKVMAKSGVHDIFDARDLTEVVFRVMRDLMTTEAADRVEAELHKPAETTEDRSLQLEIADLWHDTNPIVAFLSRVRPPWQGPGIFKIDSDRFLFRVENEGPMPPTVERETLVKAVFSATKDELSPDRIAEIATWLPDHIHQLWQEA
;
A
#
# COMPACT_ATOMS: atom_id res chain seq x y z
N MET A 1 -18.48 13.46 7.13
CA MET A 1 -17.13 13.95 7.49
C MET A 1 -16.25 13.93 6.26
N ASP A 2 -15.64 15.07 5.97
CA ASP A 2 -14.75 15.16 4.80
C ASP A 2 -13.38 14.54 5.15
N THR A 3 -13.01 13.47 4.45
CA THR A 3 -11.73 12.78 4.70
C THR A 3 -10.57 13.39 3.93
N LYS A 4 -10.82 14.32 3.01
CA LYS A 4 -9.77 14.89 2.16
C LYS A 4 -8.64 15.58 2.93
N ASN A 5 -8.99 16.19 4.06
CA ASN A 5 -8.02 16.94 4.86
C ASN A 5 -7.35 16.10 5.96
N LEU A 6 -7.70 14.83 6.05
CA LEU A 6 -7.07 13.96 7.05
C LEU A 6 -5.68 13.52 6.60
N PRO A 7 -4.74 13.34 7.53
CA PRO A 7 -3.48 12.68 7.23
C PRO A 7 -3.71 11.28 6.66
N PHE A 8 -2.72 10.78 5.93
CA PHE A 8 -2.83 9.52 5.20
C PHE A 8 -3.34 8.35 6.06
N LEU A 9 -2.72 8.13 7.22
CA LEU A 9 -3.10 7.00 8.08
C LEU A 9 -4.50 7.15 8.66
N GLU A 10 -4.92 8.39 8.96
CA GLU A 10 -6.27 8.62 9.45
C GLU A 10 -7.31 8.39 8.36
N LYS A 11 -6.99 8.67 7.10
CA LYS A 11 -7.87 8.30 5.98
C LYS A 11 -8.04 6.80 5.89
N VAL A 12 -6.95 6.06 6.04
CA VAL A 12 -7.01 4.59 6.01
C VAL A 12 -7.91 4.08 7.13
N MET A 13 -7.74 4.61 8.34
CA MET A 13 -8.59 4.22 9.47
C MET A 13 -10.07 4.54 9.21
N ALA A 14 -10.34 5.75 8.75
CA ALA A 14 -11.72 6.21 8.53
C ALA A 14 -12.44 5.38 7.48
N LYS A 15 -11.74 4.98 6.42
CA LYS A 15 -12.34 4.25 5.31
C LYS A 15 -12.37 2.73 5.52
N SER A 16 -11.48 2.21 6.36
CA SER A 16 -11.37 0.75 6.58
C SER A 16 -12.11 0.26 7.81
N GLY A 17 -12.29 1.12 8.80
CA GLY A 17 -12.83 0.73 10.10
C GLY A 17 -11.76 0.23 11.07
N VAL A 18 -10.49 0.28 10.71
CA VAL A 18 -9.38 -0.04 11.62
C VAL A 18 -9.31 1.04 12.69
N HIS A 19 -9.27 0.65 13.95
CA HIS A 19 -9.30 1.59 15.07
C HIS A 19 -7.93 1.95 15.65
N ASP A 20 -6.90 1.17 15.32
CA ASP A 20 -5.55 1.37 15.82
C ASP A 20 -4.68 1.91 14.69
N ILE A 21 -4.09 3.09 14.91
CA ILE A 21 -3.26 3.74 13.88
C ILE A 21 -2.00 2.93 13.55
N PHE A 22 -1.46 2.20 14.52
CA PHE A 22 -0.30 1.34 14.28
C PHE A 22 -0.67 0.15 13.40
N ASP A 23 -1.87 -0.40 13.59
CA ASP A 23 -2.39 -1.44 12.70
C ASP A 23 -2.60 -0.89 11.29
N ALA A 24 -3.14 0.33 11.18
CA ALA A 24 -3.31 1.00 9.88
C ALA A 24 -1.97 1.18 9.16
N ARG A 25 -0.94 1.59 9.90
CA ARG A 25 0.42 1.72 9.36
C ARG A 25 0.94 0.38 8.84
N ASP A 26 0.85 -0.66 9.67
CA ASP A 26 1.39 -1.97 9.32
C ASP A 26 0.63 -2.61 8.17
N LEU A 27 -0.69 -2.45 8.13
CA LEU A 27 -1.51 -2.96 7.03
C LEU A 27 -1.21 -2.23 5.73
N THR A 28 -0.96 -0.91 5.80
CA THR A 28 -0.56 -0.13 4.63
C THR A 28 0.76 -0.66 4.08
N GLU A 29 1.73 -0.95 4.95
CA GLU A 29 3.00 -1.52 4.52
C GLU A 29 2.82 -2.86 3.80
N VAL A 30 1.91 -3.70 4.29
CA VAL A 30 1.64 -4.99 3.66
C VAL A 30 1.02 -4.80 2.27
N VAL A 31 0.02 -3.92 2.15
CA VAL A 31 -0.61 -3.63 0.85
C VAL A 31 0.44 -3.12 -0.14
N PHE A 32 1.27 -2.18 0.29
CA PHE A 32 2.31 -1.62 -0.55
C PHE A 32 3.35 -2.68 -0.95
N ARG A 33 3.70 -3.58 -0.04
CA ARG A 33 4.63 -4.67 -0.32
C ARG A 33 4.10 -5.57 -1.44
N VAL A 34 2.83 -5.96 -1.37
CA VAL A 34 2.24 -6.81 -2.40
C VAL A 34 2.16 -6.06 -3.72
N MET A 35 1.82 -4.77 -3.69
CA MET A 35 1.81 -3.94 -4.90
C MET A 35 3.18 -3.89 -5.55
N ARG A 36 4.24 -3.67 -4.76
CA ARG A 36 5.61 -3.61 -5.29
C ARG A 36 6.03 -4.96 -5.90
N ASP A 37 5.56 -6.06 -5.33
CA ASP A 37 5.86 -7.39 -5.87
C ASP A 37 5.24 -7.61 -7.25
N LEU A 38 4.22 -6.84 -7.62
CA LEU A 38 3.60 -6.87 -8.94
C LEU A 38 4.27 -5.94 -9.94
N MET A 39 5.14 -5.04 -9.48
CA MET A 39 5.71 -3.97 -10.29
C MET A 39 7.19 -4.16 -10.54
N THR A 40 7.69 -3.53 -11.60
CA THR A 40 9.14 -3.44 -11.80
C THR A 40 9.74 -2.47 -10.78
N THR A 41 11.05 -2.57 -10.55
CA THR A 41 11.74 -1.65 -9.66
C THR A 41 11.60 -0.20 -10.12
N GLU A 42 11.72 0.03 -11.42
CA GLU A 42 11.59 1.38 -11.99
C GLU A 42 10.19 1.95 -11.74
N ALA A 43 9.15 1.13 -11.94
CA ALA A 43 7.78 1.57 -11.71
C ALA A 43 7.55 1.88 -10.23
N ALA A 44 8.05 1.03 -9.34
CA ALA A 44 7.94 1.24 -7.90
C ALA A 44 8.66 2.51 -7.46
N ASP A 45 9.84 2.78 -8.03
CA ASP A 45 10.61 4.00 -7.72
C ASP A 45 9.87 5.26 -8.16
N ARG A 46 9.19 5.23 -9.29
CA ARG A 46 8.40 6.38 -9.74
C ARG A 46 7.24 6.68 -8.78
N VAL A 47 6.62 5.65 -8.24
CA VAL A 47 5.56 5.82 -7.24
C VAL A 47 6.14 6.42 -5.96
N GLU A 48 7.26 5.87 -5.48
CA GLU A 48 7.91 6.35 -4.26
C GLU A 48 8.22 7.85 -4.35
N ALA A 49 8.67 8.31 -5.52
CA ALA A 49 9.05 9.70 -5.72
C ALA A 49 7.88 10.67 -5.47
N GLU A 50 6.65 10.21 -5.58
CA GLU A 50 5.46 11.05 -5.35
C GLU A 50 4.90 10.93 -3.92
N LEU A 51 5.49 10.09 -3.08
CA LEU A 51 4.97 9.81 -1.74
C LEU A 51 5.78 10.46 -0.62
N HIS A 52 6.61 11.46 -0.92
CA HIS A 52 7.41 12.16 0.08
C HIS A 52 6.59 13.20 0.83
N LYS A 53 5.62 12.72 1.61
CA LYS A 53 4.76 13.54 2.47
C LYS A 53 4.56 12.81 3.78
N PRO A 54 4.36 13.55 4.90
CA PRO A 54 4.12 12.91 6.18
C PRO A 54 2.90 12.00 6.14
N ALA A 55 3.04 10.80 6.70
CA ALA A 55 1.93 9.85 6.78
C ALA A 55 0.96 10.20 7.90
N GLU A 56 1.44 10.92 8.91
CA GLU A 56 0.63 11.34 10.05
C GLU A 56 1.21 12.62 10.65
N THR A 57 0.34 13.46 11.19
CA THR A 57 0.74 14.66 11.94
C THR A 57 0.72 14.32 13.42
N THR A 58 1.88 14.02 14.00
CA THR A 58 1.98 13.55 15.37
C THR A 58 3.37 13.80 15.94
N GLU A 59 3.47 13.83 17.27
CA GLU A 59 4.76 13.89 17.98
C GLU A 59 5.31 12.49 18.29
N ASP A 60 4.51 11.45 18.08
CA ASP A 60 4.93 10.06 18.30
C ASP A 60 5.97 9.67 17.24
N ARG A 61 7.18 9.34 17.69
CA ARG A 61 8.29 9.03 16.80
C ARG A 61 8.04 7.84 15.89
N SER A 62 7.28 6.87 16.37
CA SER A 62 6.97 5.67 15.56
C SER A 62 6.06 5.96 14.38
N LEU A 63 5.41 7.14 14.37
CA LEU A 63 4.53 7.59 13.30
C LEU A 63 5.11 8.79 12.55
N GLN A 64 6.29 9.28 12.94
CA GLN A 64 6.98 10.38 12.24
C GLN A 64 7.73 9.83 11.03
N LEU A 65 6.97 9.50 9.99
CA LEU A 65 7.52 8.94 8.77
C LEU A 65 6.74 9.49 7.58
N GLU A 66 7.34 9.35 6.41
CA GLU A 66 6.67 9.71 5.16
C GLU A 66 5.92 8.52 4.61
N ILE A 67 4.93 8.78 3.73
CA ILE A 67 4.24 7.70 3.03
C ILE A 67 5.25 6.88 2.22
N ALA A 68 6.28 7.54 1.66
CA ALA A 68 7.35 6.87 0.94
C ALA A 68 8.08 5.82 1.80
N ASP A 69 8.20 6.05 3.10
CA ASP A 69 8.83 5.09 4.01
C ASP A 69 7.99 3.81 4.12
N LEU A 70 6.67 3.94 4.11
CA LEU A 70 5.77 2.78 4.09
C LEU A 70 5.89 2.02 2.76
N TRP A 71 6.01 2.75 1.67
CA TRP A 71 6.17 2.17 0.34
C TRP A 71 7.51 1.46 0.21
N HIS A 72 8.58 2.07 0.70
CA HIS A 72 9.92 1.51 0.60
C HIS A 72 10.13 0.27 1.49
N ASP A 73 9.35 0.12 2.53
CA ASP A 73 9.45 -0.93 3.54
C ASP A 73 10.79 -0.84 4.29
N THR A 74 10.77 -0.18 5.43
CA THR A 74 11.97 0.08 6.23
C THR A 74 12.48 -1.13 7.02
N ASN A 75 11.77 -2.28 6.95
CA ASN A 75 12.23 -3.51 7.59
C ASN A 75 13.51 -4.00 6.88
N PRO A 76 14.67 -4.04 7.57
CA PRO A 76 15.94 -4.38 6.91
C PRO A 76 15.94 -5.75 6.25
N ILE A 77 15.28 -6.73 6.84
CA ILE A 77 15.24 -8.09 6.29
C ILE A 77 14.44 -8.11 4.99
N VAL A 78 13.27 -7.49 5.00
CA VAL A 78 12.41 -7.44 3.81
C VAL A 78 13.07 -6.63 2.72
N ALA A 79 13.66 -5.48 3.06
CA ALA A 79 14.37 -4.64 2.10
C ALA A 79 15.54 -5.38 1.47
N PHE A 80 16.29 -6.14 2.27
CA PHE A 80 17.41 -6.94 1.76
C PHE A 80 16.93 -8.00 0.77
N LEU A 81 15.88 -8.74 1.13
CA LEU A 81 15.31 -9.78 0.26
C LEU A 81 14.79 -9.19 -1.05
N SER A 82 14.20 -8.00 -0.99
CA SER A 82 13.73 -7.31 -2.18
C SER A 82 14.87 -6.92 -3.11
N ARG A 83 16.02 -6.53 -2.54
CA ARG A 83 17.18 -6.09 -3.31
C ARG A 83 17.89 -7.23 -4.03
N VAL A 84 17.81 -8.45 -3.51
CA VAL A 84 18.44 -9.61 -4.16
C VAL A 84 17.53 -10.29 -5.15
N ARG A 85 16.41 -9.70 -5.47
CA ARG A 85 15.48 -10.21 -6.49
C ARG A 85 16.21 -10.26 -7.84
N PRO A 86 16.28 -11.43 -8.49
CA PRO A 86 16.91 -11.52 -9.80
C PRO A 86 16.20 -10.63 -10.83
N PRO A 87 16.95 -10.04 -11.80
CA PRO A 87 16.35 -9.16 -12.80
C PRO A 87 15.24 -9.80 -13.62
N TRP A 88 15.28 -11.12 -13.78
CA TRP A 88 14.24 -11.86 -14.52
C TRP A 88 13.00 -12.16 -13.70
N GLN A 89 12.98 -11.83 -12.41
CA GLN A 89 11.80 -11.96 -11.54
C GLN A 89 10.97 -10.69 -11.62
N GLY A 90 10.51 -10.36 -12.80
CA GLY A 90 9.59 -9.24 -12.97
C GLY A 90 8.15 -9.72 -12.91
N PRO A 91 7.20 -8.80 -13.12
CA PRO A 91 5.79 -9.15 -13.22
C PRO A 91 5.59 -10.23 -14.28
N GLY A 92 4.83 -11.26 -13.92
CA GLY A 92 4.52 -12.36 -14.83
C GLY A 92 5.24 -13.67 -14.51
N ILE A 93 6.34 -13.63 -13.76
CA ILE A 93 7.02 -14.86 -13.33
C ILE A 93 6.34 -15.44 -12.11
N PHE A 94 6.06 -14.59 -11.13
CA PHE A 94 5.25 -14.95 -9.97
C PHE A 94 3.90 -14.26 -10.14
N LYS A 95 2.94 -14.99 -10.67
CA LYS A 95 1.59 -14.43 -10.82
C LYS A 95 0.93 -14.33 -9.47
N ILE A 96 0.79 -13.11 -8.98
CA ILE A 96 -0.02 -12.83 -7.81
C ILE A 96 -1.40 -12.47 -8.36
N ASP A 97 -2.34 -13.42 -8.27
CA ASP A 97 -3.72 -13.15 -8.67
C ASP A 97 -4.44 -12.38 -7.55
N SER A 98 -5.70 -12.02 -7.80
CA SER A 98 -6.48 -11.24 -6.85
C SER A 98 -6.65 -11.95 -5.51
N ASP A 99 -6.91 -13.25 -5.53
CA ASP A 99 -7.07 -14.04 -4.30
C ASP A 99 -5.77 -14.07 -3.50
N ARG A 100 -4.63 -14.22 -4.18
CA ARG A 100 -3.33 -14.23 -3.52
C ARG A 100 -3.00 -12.88 -2.90
N PHE A 101 -3.35 -11.79 -3.60
CA PHE A 101 -3.16 -10.44 -3.09
C PHE A 101 -3.90 -10.27 -1.76
N LEU A 102 -5.19 -10.61 -1.77
CA LEU A 102 -6.03 -10.48 -0.56
C LEU A 102 -5.59 -11.41 0.55
N PHE A 103 -5.20 -12.63 0.21
CA PHE A 103 -4.68 -13.61 1.16
C PHE A 103 -3.43 -13.06 1.88
N ARG A 104 -2.51 -12.47 1.12
CA ARG A 104 -1.28 -11.92 1.70
C ARG A 104 -1.59 -10.75 2.64
N VAL A 105 -2.50 -9.86 2.24
CA VAL A 105 -2.89 -8.74 3.10
C VAL A 105 -3.47 -9.24 4.42
N GLU A 106 -4.34 -10.24 4.35
CA GLU A 106 -5.00 -10.78 5.54
C GLU A 106 -4.02 -11.51 6.46
N ASN A 107 -3.01 -12.18 5.91
CA ASN A 107 -2.12 -13.05 6.68
C ASN A 107 -0.78 -12.42 7.05
N GLU A 108 -0.33 -11.38 6.33
CA GLU A 108 0.94 -10.73 6.65
C GLU A 108 0.79 -9.50 7.53
N GLY A 109 -0.42 -8.99 7.69
CA GLY A 109 -0.70 -7.81 8.50
C GLY A 109 -1.61 -8.09 9.68
N PRO A 110 -1.71 -7.13 10.61
CA PRO A 110 -2.53 -7.26 11.81
C PRO A 110 -4.02 -6.98 11.52
N MET A 111 -4.65 -7.82 10.69
CA MET A 111 -6.05 -7.65 10.30
C MET A 111 -7.00 -7.88 11.46
N PRO A 112 -7.77 -6.87 11.90
CA PRO A 112 -8.81 -7.08 12.90
C PRO A 112 -9.92 -7.97 12.32
N PRO A 113 -10.50 -8.86 13.13
CA PRO A 113 -11.56 -9.77 12.65
C PRO A 113 -12.83 -9.05 12.20
N THR A 114 -13.02 -7.78 12.60
CA THR A 114 -14.18 -6.98 12.22
C THR A 114 -13.99 -6.22 10.92
N VAL A 115 -12.80 -6.25 10.32
CA VAL A 115 -12.48 -5.51 9.11
C VAL A 115 -12.35 -6.48 7.94
N GLU A 116 -13.06 -6.18 6.85
CA GLU A 116 -12.97 -6.98 5.64
C GLU A 116 -11.71 -6.60 4.85
N ARG A 117 -11.03 -7.60 4.32
CA ARG A 117 -9.78 -7.40 3.57
C ARG A 117 -9.96 -6.51 2.34
N GLU A 118 -11.06 -6.65 1.62
CA GLU A 118 -11.31 -5.81 0.44
C GLU A 118 -11.55 -4.35 0.84
N THR A 119 -12.27 -4.13 1.93
CA THR A 119 -12.51 -2.78 2.45
C THR A 119 -11.19 -2.13 2.87
N LEU A 120 -10.32 -2.89 3.53
CA LEU A 120 -9.00 -2.39 3.93
C LEU A 120 -8.18 -2.02 2.70
N VAL A 121 -8.11 -2.89 1.71
CA VAL A 121 -7.34 -2.63 0.48
C VAL A 121 -7.86 -1.39 -0.24
N LYS A 122 -9.18 -1.24 -0.38
CA LYS A 122 -9.77 -0.06 -0.99
C LYS A 122 -9.46 1.21 -0.20
N ALA A 123 -9.45 1.13 1.13
CA ALA A 123 -9.11 2.27 1.97
C ALA A 123 -7.68 2.74 1.73
N VAL A 124 -6.74 1.81 1.68
CA VAL A 124 -5.33 2.12 1.38
C VAL A 124 -5.21 2.69 -0.03
N PHE A 125 -5.88 2.09 -1.01
CA PHE A 125 -5.86 2.58 -2.39
C PHE A 125 -6.40 4.01 -2.49
N SER A 126 -7.52 4.27 -1.83
CA SER A 126 -8.14 5.61 -1.87
C SER A 126 -7.21 6.67 -1.29
N ALA A 127 -6.63 6.41 -0.14
CA ALA A 127 -5.69 7.33 0.48
C ALA A 127 -4.44 7.54 -0.38
N THR A 128 -3.96 6.47 -1.01
CA THR A 128 -2.77 6.52 -1.88
C THR A 128 -3.04 7.34 -3.13
N LYS A 129 -4.19 7.14 -3.76
CA LYS A 129 -4.55 7.88 -4.99
C LYS A 129 -4.62 9.38 -4.74
N ASP A 130 -4.98 9.81 -3.53
CA ASP A 130 -5.00 11.23 -3.19
C ASP A 130 -3.61 11.86 -3.20
N GLU A 131 -2.56 11.04 -3.14
CA GLU A 131 -1.18 11.51 -3.09
C GLU A 131 -0.44 11.35 -4.41
N LEU A 132 -1.09 10.78 -5.43
CA LEU A 132 -0.45 10.46 -6.71
C LEU A 132 -0.97 11.33 -7.84
N SER A 133 -0.10 11.56 -8.84
CA SER A 133 -0.49 12.21 -10.08
C SER A 133 -1.36 11.26 -10.91
N PRO A 134 -2.16 11.79 -11.86
CA PRO A 134 -2.95 10.95 -12.77
C PRO A 134 -2.10 9.93 -13.52
N ASP A 135 -0.88 10.28 -13.91
CA ASP A 135 0.03 9.36 -14.61
C ASP A 135 0.41 8.17 -13.75
N ARG A 136 0.69 8.42 -12.46
CA ARG A 136 1.04 7.33 -11.54
C ARG A 136 -0.17 6.46 -11.22
N ILE A 137 -1.33 7.07 -11.06
CA ILE A 137 -2.58 6.32 -10.84
C ILE A 137 -2.84 5.37 -12.01
N ALA A 138 -2.70 5.86 -13.23
CA ALA A 138 -2.90 5.04 -14.43
C ALA A 138 -1.84 3.94 -14.56
N GLU A 139 -0.59 4.26 -14.22
CA GLU A 139 0.50 3.28 -14.28
C GLU A 139 0.27 2.12 -13.31
N ILE A 140 -0.06 2.41 -12.06
CA ILE A 140 -0.30 1.38 -11.07
C ILE A 140 -1.43 0.46 -11.53
N ALA A 141 -2.51 1.02 -12.10
CA ALA A 141 -3.64 0.23 -12.56
C ALA A 141 -3.23 -0.87 -13.53
N THR A 142 -2.20 -0.64 -14.36
CA THR A 142 -1.74 -1.62 -15.34
C THR A 142 -1.08 -2.84 -14.71
N TRP A 143 -0.60 -2.72 -13.47
CA TRP A 143 0.09 -3.81 -12.78
C TRP A 143 -0.84 -4.68 -11.94
N LEU A 144 -2.06 -4.20 -11.65
CA LEU A 144 -2.97 -4.87 -10.72
C LEU A 144 -3.80 -5.96 -11.42
N PRO A 145 -3.97 -7.15 -10.79
CA PRO A 145 -4.79 -8.20 -11.38
C PRO A 145 -6.29 -7.87 -11.32
N ASP A 146 -7.09 -8.58 -12.12
CA ASP A 146 -8.49 -8.28 -12.44
C ASP A 146 -9.33 -7.66 -11.33
N HIS A 147 -9.55 -8.38 -10.24
CA HIS A 147 -10.40 -7.89 -9.14
C HIS A 147 -9.73 -6.76 -8.37
N ILE A 148 -8.42 -6.84 -8.18
CA ILE A 148 -7.68 -5.79 -7.48
C ILE A 148 -7.65 -4.51 -8.33
N HIS A 149 -7.53 -4.66 -9.65
CA HIS A 149 -7.65 -3.52 -10.58
C HIS A 149 -9.00 -2.84 -10.40
N GLN A 150 -10.08 -3.61 -10.28
CA GLN A 150 -11.42 -3.07 -10.03
C GLN A 150 -11.48 -2.32 -8.70
N LEU A 151 -10.90 -2.89 -7.62
CA LEU A 151 -10.85 -2.21 -6.32
C LEU A 151 -10.11 -0.87 -6.42
N TRP A 152 -9.03 -0.83 -7.20
CA TRP A 152 -8.28 0.40 -7.44
C TRP A 152 -9.14 1.46 -8.13
N GLN A 153 -9.90 1.06 -9.13
CA GLN A 153 -10.77 1.99 -9.87
C GLN A 153 -11.92 2.49 -9.02
N GLU A 154 -12.46 1.66 -8.14
CA GLU A 154 -13.55 2.03 -7.25
C GLU A 154 -13.11 2.89 -6.06
N ALA A 155 -11.84 2.87 -5.75
CA ALA A 155 -11.32 3.55 -4.58
C ALA A 155 -11.31 5.07 -4.70
#